data_35a499659e2b6886244cc4d51cc38bc2
#
_entry.id   35a499659e2b6886244cc4d51cc38bc2
#
_cell.length_a   1.000
_cell.length_b   1.000
_cell.length_c   1.000
_cell.angle_alpha   90.00
_cell.angle_beta   90.00
_cell.angle_gamma   90.00
#
_symmetry.space_group_name_H-M   'P 1'
#
loop_
_entity.id
_entity.type
_entity.pdbx_description
1 polymer ?
#
loop_
_entity_poly.entity_id
_entity_poly.type
_entity_poly.pdbx_seq_one_letter_code
_entity_poly.pdbx_strand_id
1 'polypeptide(L)'
;MEGVTGAVYRRTHHEFFSGVDKYFMPFITPTTNEKLTPRQKRDVLPEYNEGVPAVPQLLTKSAADCIWAVNALHDLGYPEVNLNLGCPSGTVTAKGREPDFSHIRTSWTGFLTKFSLNARGFR
;
A
#
# COMPACT_ATOMS: atom_id res chain seq x y z
N MET A 1 4.71 2.07 -8.89
CA MET A 1 4.88 1.07 -9.97
C MET A 1 5.89 0.03 -9.49
N GLU A 2 5.51 -1.24 -9.49
CA GLU A 2 6.40 -2.32 -9.02
C GLU A 2 7.68 -2.38 -9.87
N GLY A 3 8.84 -2.52 -9.22
CA GLY A 3 10.14 -2.57 -9.87
C GLY A 3 10.73 -1.23 -10.32
N VAL A 4 9.96 -0.16 -10.31
CA VAL A 4 10.41 1.18 -10.77
C VAL A 4 10.44 2.18 -9.62
N THR A 5 9.34 2.40 -8.94
CA THR A 5 9.20 3.46 -7.92
C THR A 5 9.72 3.06 -6.53
N GLY A 6 10.84 2.33 -6.46
CA GLY A 6 11.51 1.99 -5.21
C GLY A 6 12.11 3.23 -4.51
N ALA A 7 12.62 3.04 -3.28
CA ALA A 7 13.11 4.15 -2.46
C ALA A 7 14.21 4.98 -3.14
N VAL A 8 15.16 4.31 -3.81
CA VAL A 8 16.25 5.01 -4.53
C VAL A 8 15.67 5.91 -5.62
N TYR A 9 14.75 5.39 -6.45
CA TYR A 9 14.10 6.18 -7.50
C TYR A 9 13.40 7.41 -6.91
N ARG A 10 12.59 7.22 -5.87
CA ARG A 10 11.82 8.32 -5.25
C ARG A 10 12.74 9.41 -4.72
N ARG A 11 13.80 9.04 -4.00
CA ARG A 11 14.78 10.00 -3.46
C ARG A 11 15.49 10.75 -4.58
N THR A 12 16.05 10.05 -5.56
CA THR A 12 16.75 10.69 -6.69
C THR A 12 15.81 11.60 -7.47
N HIS A 13 14.59 11.13 -7.77
CA HIS A 13 13.64 11.97 -8.50
C HIS A 13 13.24 13.21 -7.69
N HIS A 14 13.02 13.08 -6.39
CA HIS A 14 12.67 14.20 -5.52
C HIS A 14 13.81 15.22 -5.40
N GLU A 15 15.05 14.77 -5.44
CA GLU A 15 16.24 15.65 -5.38
C GLU A 15 16.39 16.50 -6.65
N PHE A 16 16.13 15.90 -7.82
CA PHE A 16 16.40 16.57 -9.10
C PHE A 16 15.16 17.21 -9.75
N PHE A 17 13.95 16.83 -9.34
CA PHE A 17 12.71 17.31 -9.96
C PHE A 17 11.74 17.84 -8.91
N SER A 18 11.33 19.09 -9.08
CA SER A 18 10.31 19.75 -8.23
C SER A 18 8.90 19.53 -8.78
N GLY A 19 7.89 19.88 -8.00
CA GLY A 19 6.48 19.89 -8.42
C GLY A 19 5.78 18.54 -8.31
N VAL A 20 6.33 17.60 -7.54
CA VAL A 20 5.67 16.33 -7.23
C VAL A 20 5.16 16.37 -5.79
N ASP A 21 3.84 16.33 -5.63
CA ASP A 21 3.19 16.40 -4.32
C ASP A 21 3.30 15.08 -3.54
N LYS A 22 3.25 13.94 -4.24
CA LYS A 22 3.25 12.60 -3.61
C LYS A 22 3.94 11.56 -4.49
N TYR A 23 4.71 10.68 -3.85
CA TYR A 23 5.33 9.51 -4.48
C TYR A 23 4.68 8.25 -3.97
N PHE A 24 3.88 7.58 -4.81
CA PHE A 24 3.31 6.29 -4.46
C PHE A 24 4.36 5.18 -4.53
N MET A 25 4.50 4.45 -3.44
CA MET A 25 5.43 3.32 -3.34
C MET A 25 4.99 2.14 -4.20
N PRO A 26 5.88 1.19 -4.51
CA PRO A 26 5.46 -0.14 -4.96
C PRO A 26 4.45 -0.72 -3.98
N PHE A 27 3.44 -1.43 -4.49
CA PHE A 27 2.41 -1.98 -3.62
C PHE A 27 2.95 -3.05 -2.68
N ILE A 28 2.47 -3.03 -1.46
CA ILE A 28 2.67 -4.05 -0.45
C ILE A 28 1.51 -5.02 -0.53
N THR A 29 1.80 -6.31 -0.66
CA THR A 29 0.84 -7.36 -0.43
C THR A 29 1.10 -7.92 0.97
N PRO A 30 0.19 -7.70 1.93
CA PRO A 30 0.33 -8.28 3.26
C PRO A 30 0.42 -9.81 3.21
N THR A 31 1.14 -10.39 4.13
CA THR A 31 1.27 -11.84 4.28
C THR A 31 0.48 -12.32 5.49
N THR A 32 0.04 -13.56 5.47
CA THR A 32 -0.69 -14.19 6.58
C THR A 32 0.08 -14.21 7.91
N ASN A 33 1.39 -14.03 7.84
CA ASN A 33 2.25 -13.97 9.03
C ASN A 33 2.34 -12.57 9.65
N GLU A 34 1.60 -11.58 9.14
CA GLU A 34 1.60 -10.22 9.64
C GLU A 34 3.02 -9.61 9.75
N LYS A 35 3.83 -9.83 8.70
CA LYS A 35 5.20 -9.32 8.64
C LYS A 35 5.50 -8.71 7.28
N LEU A 36 6.19 -7.58 7.30
CA LEU A 36 6.77 -6.99 6.10
C LEU A 36 8.00 -7.81 5.67
N THR A 37 8.06 -8.14 4.39
CA THR A 37 9.24 -8.78 3.80
C THR A 37 10.44 -7.82 3.79
N PRO A 38 11.70 -8.32 3.69
CA PRO A 38 12.88 -7.45 3.58
C PRO A 38 12.80 -6.46 2.42
N ARG A 39 12.19 -6.85 1.30
CA ARG A 39 11.97 -5.97 0.14
C ARG A 39 10.98 -4.85 0.50
N GLN A 40 9.84 -5.19 1.11
CA GLN A 40 8.84 -4.20 1.53
C GLN A 40 9.41 -3.24 2.56
N LYS A 41 10.21 -3.72 3.53
CA LYS A 41 10.89 -2.87 4.51
C LYS A 41 11.77 -1.82 3.86
N ARG A 42 12.55 -2.18 2.84
CA ARG A 42 13.38 -1.21 2.09
C ARG A 42 12.57 -0.13 1.40
N ASP A 43 11.32 -0.40 1.07
CA ASP A 43 10.45 0.60 0.46
C ASP A 43 9.73 1.48 1.48
N VAL A 44 9.40 0.95 2.68
CA VAL A 44 8.53 1.66 3.64
C VAL A 44 9.22 2.16 4.90
N LEU A 45 10.44 1.73 5.22
CA LEU A 45 11.09 2.25 6.42
C LEU A 45 11.37 3.75 6.26
N PRO A 46 11.06 4.57 7.28
CA PRO A 46 11.19 6.04 7.21
C PRO A 46 12.58 6.50 6.83
N GLU A 47 13.62 5.80 7.28
CA GLU A 47 15.04 6.10 6.98
C GLU A 47 15.35 6.12 5.47
N TYR A 48 14.61 5.36 4.66
CA TYR A 48 14.77 5.34 3.20
C TYR A 48 13.89 6.38 2.49
N ASN A 49 12.99 7.04 3.21
CA ASN A 49 12.02 8.00 2.66
C ASN A 49 12.13 9.39 3.31
N GLU A 50 13.20 9.65 4.05
CA GLU A 50 13.39 10.92 4.75
C GLU A 50 13.32 12.10 3.77
N GLY A 51 12.48 13.10 4.09
CA GLY A 51 12.27 14.29 3.27
C GLY A 51 11.44 14.07 2.00
N VAL A 52 11.09 12.83 1.64
CA VAL A 52 10.30 12.51 0.45
C VAL A 52 8.82 12.37 0.84
N PRO A 53 7.88 13.05 0.16
CA PRO A 53 6.43 12.89 0.41
C PRO A 53 5.94 11.54 -0.14
N ALA A 54 6.40 10.45 0.47
CA ALA A 54 6.16 9.10 0.02
C ALA A 54 4.89 8.52 0.68
N VAL A 55 4.02 7.91 -0.13
CA VAL A 55 2.76 7.29 0.30
C VAL A 55 2.82 5.79 0.07
N PRO A 56 2.73 4.97 1.12
CA PRO A 56 2.63 3.52 0.99
C PRO A 56 1.38 3.12 0.20
N GLN A 57 1.50 2.07 -0.59
CA GLN A 57 0.39 1.52 -1.36
C GLN A 57 0.14 0.07 -0.97
N LEU A 58 -1.11 -0.30 -0.73
CA LEU A 58 -1.53 -1.65 -0.40
C LEU A 58 -2.28 -2.30 -1.55
N LEU A 59 -2.03 -3.59 -1.75
CA LEU A 59 -2.79 -4.45 -2.65
C LEU A 59 -3.25 -5.68 -1.87
N THR A 60 -4.51 -5.72 -1.48
CA THR A 60 -5.12 -6.85 -0.77
C THR A 60 -6.63 -6.88 -0.98
N LYS A 61 -7.21 -8.08 -0.94
CA LYS A 61 -8.66 -8.31 -0.92
C LYS A 61 -9.17 -8.68 0.48
N SER A 62 -8.29 -8.85 1.45
CA SER A 62 -8.62 -9.20 2.82
C SER A 62 -8.70 -7.95 3.68
N ALA A 63 -9.86 -7.72 4.30
CA ALA A 63 -10.04 -6.60 5.23
C ALA A 63 -9.13 -6.73 6.46
N ALA A 64 -8.92 -7.94 6.97
CA ALA A 64 -8.05 -8.19 8.12
C ALA A 64 -6.60 -7.83 7.79
N ASP A 65 -6.09 -8.31 6.65
CA ASP A 65 -4.72 -8.01 6.20
C ASP A 65 -4.54 -6.50 5.92
N CYS A 66 -5.59 -5.85 5.39
CA CYS A 66 -5.58 -4.42 5.16
C CYS A 66 -5.46 -3.64 6.48
N ILE A 67 -6.29 -3.99 7.47
CA ILE A 67 -6.28 -3.34 8.78
C ILE A 67 -4.93 -3.51 9.46
N TRP A 68 -4.39 -4.73 9.45
CA TRP A 68 -3.05 -4.98 9.99
C TRP A 68 -1.99 -4.11 9.30
N ALA A 69 -1.95 -4.11 7.97
CA ALA A 69 -0.94 -3.37 7.22
C ALA A 69 -1.06 -1.85 7.41
N VAL A 70 -2.28 -1.32 7.43
CA VAL A 70 -2.55 0.09 7.71
C VAL A 70 -2.03 0.47 9.10
N ASN A 71 -2.32 -0.32 10.14
CA ASN A 71 -1.83 -0.05 11.48
C ASN A 71 -0.30 -0.11 11.54
N ALA A 72 0.33 -1.10 10.90
CA ALA A 72 1.78 -1.23 10.84
C ALA A 72 2.45 -0.04 10.13
N LEU A 73 1.84 0.49 9.08
CA LEU A 73 2.33 1.67 8.36
C LEU A 73 2.10 2.96 9.16
N HIS A 74 0.98 3.06 9.86
CA HIS A 74 0.72 4.16 10.78
C HIS A 74 1.76 4.21 11.91
N ASP A 75 2.10 3.06 12.49
CA ASP A 75 3.13 2.96 13.54
C ASP A 75 4.52 3.35 13.02
N LEU A 76 4.78 3.25 11.71
CA LEU A 76 5.96 3.80 11.04
C LEU A 76 5.87 5.31 10.76
N GLY A 77 4.76 5.97 11.10
CA GLY A 77 4.58 7.42 10.96
C GLY A 77 3.93 7.87 9.65
N TYR A 78 3.39 6.96 8.83
CA TYR A 78 2.67 7.36 7.61
C TYR A 78 1.26 7.83 7.93
N PRO A 79 0.90 9.09 7.58
CA PRO A 79 -0.44 9.63 7.85
C PRO A 79 -1.47 9.18 6.80
N GLU A 80 -1.01 8.62 5.69
CA GLU A 80 -1.84 8.25 4.54
C GLU A 80 -1.37 6.92 3.95
N VAL A 81 -2.32 6.11 3.50
CA VAL A 81 -2.07 4.86 2.76
C VAL A 81 -2.96 4.84 1.53
N ASN A 82 -2.38 4.51 0.38
CA ASN A 82 -3.12 4.32 -0.86
C ASN A 82 -3.56 2.86 -1.01
N LEU A 83 -4.81 2.64 -1.34
CA LEU A 83 -5.32 1.31 -1.64
C LEU A 83 -5.37 1.10 -3.16
N ASN A 84 -4.56 0.17 -3.65
CA ASN A 84 -4.59 -0.23 -5.05
C ASN A 84 -5.75 -1.20 -5.27
N LEU A 85 -6.76 -0.76 -6.01
CA LEU A 85 -7.99 -1.51 -6.24
C LEU A 85 -8.02 -2.27 -7.56
N GLY A 86 -7.04 -2.12 -8.39
CA GLY A 86 -7.05 -2.78 -9.68
C GLY A 86 -5.70 -2.75 -10.40
N CYS A 87 -5.20 -3.93 -10.67
CA CYS A 87 -4.14 -4.14 -11.64
C CYS A 87 -4.61 -5.20 -12.64
N PRO A 88 -4.85 -4.89 -13.91
CA PRO A 88 -5.32 -5.84 -14.91
C PRO A 88 -4.27 -6.89 -15.30
N SER A 89 -3.18 -7.00 -14.53
CA SER A 89 -2.11 -7.97 -14.79
C SER A 89 -2.59 -9.39 -14.48
N GLY A 90 -2.59 -10.26 -15.48
CA GLY A 90 -2.96 -11.67 -15.32
C GLY A 90 -2.14 -12.44 -14.25
N THR A 91 -0.96 -11.93 -13.89
CA THR A 91 -0.12 -12.50 -12.81
C THR A 91 -0.70 -12.20 -11.42
N VAL A 92 -1.41 -11.10 -11.27
CA VAL A 92 -2.03 -10.69 -10.00
C VAL A 92 -3.38 -11.37 -9.84
N THR A 93 -4.18 -11.41 -10.91
CA THR A 93 -5.46 -12.13 -10.96
C THR A 93 -5.28 -13.64 -10.75
N ALA A 94 -4.30 -14.26 -11.39
CA ALA A 94 -4.00 -15.69 -11.22
C ALA A 94 -3.60 -16.07 -9.78
N LYS A 95 -2.99 -15.15 -9.02
CA LYS A 95 -2.66 -15.36 -7.61
C LYS A 95 -3.79 -14.95 -6.66
N GLY A 96 -4.95 -14.60 -7.17
CA GLY A 96 -6.13 -14.19 -6.39
C GLY A 96 -5.88 -12.97 -5.50
N ARG A 97 -4.94 -12.10 -5.87
CA ARG A 97 -4.54 -10.91 -5.09
C ARG A 97 -5.40 -9.70 -5.38
N GLU A 98 -6.04 -9.67 -6.55
CA GLU A 98 -6.97 -8.60 -6.90
C GLU A 98 -8.38 -8.93 -6.51
N PRO A 99 -9.14 -7.92 -6.12
CA PRO A 99 -10.58 -8.06 -6.02
C PRO A 99 -11.13 -8.32 -7.42
N ASP A 100 -11.90 -9.39 -7.58
CA ASP A 100 -12.73 -9.58 -8.76
C ASP A 100 -13.87 -8.55 -8.74
N PHE A 101 -13.76 -7.54 -9.58
CA PHE A 101 -14.74 -6.45 -9.64
C PHE A 101 -16.10 -6.89 -10.15
N SER A 102 -16.25 -8.04 -10.76
CA SER A 102 -17.54 -8.55 -11.25
C SER A 102 -18.52 -8.94 -10.14
N HIS A 103 -18.00 -9.28 -8.93
CA HIS A 103 -18.79 -9.64 -7.74
C HIS A 103 -18.73 -8.61 -6.60
N ILE A 104 -18.27 -7.41 -6.88
CA ILE A 104 -17.68 -6.47 -5.92
C ILE A 104 -18.68 -5.73 -5.04
N ARG A 105 -19.89 -5.44 -5.51
CA ARG A 105 -20.77 -4.54 -4.75
C ARG A 105 -21.03 -5.01 -3.32
N THR A 106 -21.19 -6.31 -3.11
CA THR A 106 -21.47 -6.88 -1.78
C THR A 106 -20.19 -7.11 -0.94
N SER A 107 -19.10 -7.52 -1.59
CA SER A 107 -17.83 -7.80 -0.92
C SER A 107 -17.14 -6.50 -0.44
N TRP A 108 -17.20 -5.43 -1.24
CA TRP A 108 -16.58 -4.14 -0.89
C TRP A 108 -17.33 -3.41 0.20
N THR A 109 -18.64 -3.46 0.25
CA THR A 109 -19.40 -2.87 1.36
C THR A 109 -18.98 -3.52 2.68
N GLY A 110 -18.87 -4.84 2.72
CA GLY A 110 -18.38 -5.56 3.90
C GLY A 110 -16.91 -5.24 4.24
N PHE A 111 -16.05 -5.10 3.24
CA PHE A 111 -14.65 -4.70 3.41
C PHE A 111 -14.54 -3.28 3.98
N LEU A 112 -15.18 -2.31 3.33
CA LEU A 112 -15.12 -0.90 3.76
C LEU A 112 -15.75 -0.68 5.14
N THR A 113 -16.83 -1.40 5.46
CA THR A 113 -17.46 -1.35 6.78
C THR A 113 -16.50 -1.88 7.85
N LYS A 114 -15.87 -3.02 7.63
CA LYS A 114 -14.86 -3.57 8.56
C LYS A 114 -13.63 -2.68 8.68
N PHE A 115 -13.17 -2.11 7.58
CA PHE A 115 -12.05 -1.18 7.56
C PHE A 115 -12.38 0.10 8.35
N SER A 116 -13.52 0.73 8.09
CA SER A 116 -13.96 1.95 8.79
C SER A 116 -14.14 1.76 10.29
N LEU A 117 -14.59 0.57 10.73
CA LEU A 117 -14.81 0.28 12.16
C LEU A 117 -13.51 0.00 12.93
N ASN A 118 -12.45 -0.46 12.26
CA ASN A 118 -11.25 -0.98 12.92
C ASN A 118 -9.96 -0.21 12.58
N ALA A 119 -9.97 0.69 11.61
CA ALA A 119 -8.79 1.49 11.27
C ALA A 119 -8.57 2.59 12.31
N ARG A 120 -7.42 2.58 12.98
CA ARG A 120 -7.06 3.59 13.98
C ARG A 120 -6.72 4.92 13.29
N GLY A 121 -7.59 5.94 13.43
CA GLY A 121 -7.23 7.33 13.20
C GLY A 121 -6.86 7.75 11.76
N PHE A 122 -7.06 6.90 10.76
CA PHE A 122 -6.89 7.30 9.36
C PHE A 122 -8.07 8.16 8.89
N ARG A 123 -7.73 9.27 8.29
CA ARG A 123 -8.66 10.17 7.58
C ARG A 123 -8.65 9.84 6.10
#